data_cec95061b715c37fa9e0b0f4305a0460
#
_entry.id   cec95061b715c37fa9e0b0f4305a0460
#
_cell.length_a   1.000
_cell.length_b   1.000
_cell.length_c   1.000
_cell.angle_alpha   90.00
_cell.angle_beta   90.00
_cell.angle_gamma   90.00
#
_symmetry.space_group_name_H-M   'P 1'
#
loop_
_entity.id
_entity.type
_entity.pdbx_description
1 polymer ?
#
loop_
_entity_poly.entity_id
_entity_poly.type
_entity_poly.pdbx_seq_one_letter_code
_entity_poly.pdbx_strand_id
1 'polypeptide(L)'
;MYLVIFLLHFSLPGICQTDANTPLHGITIYIDYPDAAATVSAAQLDSILNGITYLETGIQRTFRKYWLEQTRRNVVMHQDVFFYTAPFLSTYYESIGWQAGILLWKDALESVIVNNPSYNWDALSLDEAGGLRSVMIISSKWGPAGVGGGHGPYWTLSNEVKVNYIYGSVLKAPWDVSNNLFMTLHESGHGIFHLPDTYDTEYDSGGTWFYTLMSGGMNDVEPVGGPFLAQHNWGHVIEPGPGTHTITLKADGDSIVVFRNLHDSLEFFTIEARKQSTMGNSLFPVELGLLIWHSDTKVPASNTLQDMTPMKHYAHSIEQADGLFELESFFPTEGNAGDIYLPGNSFNDGTSPDTKWWDQSVSGIDVGNIQLTGSDQISFTVTVPEAHAGHYAEIPQAGWSLISATPSQAGYNGTKAFDGDLNTYYHVPWGNNYPRPHEIVIDLGKPYVLNEFYYTANKNNVAPWEGRIEDYNIYISTDTVNWGTAVASGTFFQTGIRQYVLFANTTGRYIKFSALSSFNDDVRTSIAEINLRGYDPSVTSVPDPDSDTHCTIYPNPSNGQFTVFTAAGHAEIVVTDLQGQEILKTMATHKTTNLHLDHNGVYIVFVKIQQGTAAQRIVVNR
;
A
#
# COMPACT_ATOMS: atom_id res chain seq x y z
N MET A 1 -22.21 19.99 9.07
CA MET A 1 -22.73 18.70 8.61
C MET A 1 -21.56 18.03 7.90
N TYR A 2 -20.75 17.33 8.67
CA TYR A 2 -19.51 16.74 8.16
C TYR A 2 -19.84 15.47 7.38
N LEU A 3 -19.40 15.43 6.13
CA LEU A 3 -19.50 14.27 5.25
C LEU A 3 -18.31 13.37 5.58
N VAL A 4 -18.52 12.32 6.37
CA VAL A 4 -17.52 11.29 6.61
C VAL A 4 -17.48 10.39 5.38
N ILE A 5 -16.41 10.51 4.60
CA ILE A 5 -16.16 9.64 3.43
C ILE A 5 -15.51 8.36 3.94
N PHE A 6 -16.23 7.25 3.87
CA PHE A 6 -15.68 5.91 4.11
C PHE A 6 -14.85 5.48 2.89
N LEU A 7 -13.53 5.42 3.06
CA LEU A 7 -12.67 4.73 2.12
C LEU A 7 -12.75 3.21 2.37
N LEU A 8 -13.39 2.52 1.47
CA LEU A 8 -13.29 1.06 1.33
C LEU A 8 -11.85 0.72 0.93
N HIS A 9 -11.12 0.05 1.81
CA HIS A 9 -9.86 -0.57 1.43
C HIS A 9 -10.15 -1.74 0.48
N PHE A 10 -10.07 -1.46 -0.81
CA PHE A 10 -9.82 -2.50 -1.79
C PHE A 10 -8.32 -2.78 -1.79
N SER A 11 -7.95 -4.06 -1.75
CA SER A 11 -6.64 -4.46 -2.26
C SER A 11 -6.53 -3.88 -3.66
N LEU A 12 -5.66 -2.88 -3.84
CA LEU A 12 -5.43 -2.27 -5.15
C LEU A 12 -4.94 -3.38 -6.08
N PRO A 13 -5.71 -3.77 -7.11
CA PRO A 13 -5.14 -4.55 -8.19
C PRO A 13 -4.01 -3.71 -8.74
N GLY A 14 -2.86 -4.33 -8.93
CA GLY A 14 -1.68 -3.64 -9.39
C GLY A 14 -2.00 -2.82 -10.63
N ILE A 15 -1.61 -1.55 -10.63
CA ILE A 15 -1.67 -0.72 -11.84
C ILE A 15 -0.96 -1.51 -12.92
N CYS A 16 -1.67 -1.83 -13.99
CA CYS A 16 -1.08 -2.53 -15.12
C CYS A 16 0.16 -1.75 -15.57
N GLN A 17 1.30 -2.42 -15.58
CA GLN A 17 2.56 -1.82 -16.02
C GLN A 17 2.35 -1.25 -17.43
N THR A 18 2.59 0.05 -17.61
CA THR A 18 2.51 0.72 -18.91
C THR A 18 3.91 0.89 -19.50
N ASP A 19 4.02 0.98 -20.80
CA ASP A 19 5.27 1.25 -21.49
C ASP A 19 5.13 2.45 -22.46
N ALA A 20 6.20 2.76 -23.19
CA ALA A 20 6.18 3.89 -24.11
C ALA A 20 5.18 3.70 -25.29
N ASN A 21 4.77 2.46 -25.57
CA ASN A 21 3.82 2.14 -26.64
C ASN A 21 2.37 2.14 -26.14
N THR A 22 2.18 1.85 -24.83
CA THR A 22 0.88 1.84 -24.18
C THR A 22 0.93 2.70 -22.91
N PRO A 23 1.10 4.03 -23.03
CA PRO A 23 1.14 4.91 -21.87
C PRO A 23 -0.21 4.94 -21.15
N LEU A 24 -0.20 5.30 -19.86
CA LEU A 24 -1.41 5.76 -19.19
C LEU A 24 -1.81 7.08 -19.83
N HIS A 25 -2.86 7.01 -20.63
CA HIS A 25 -3.30 8.10 -21.49
C HIS A 25 -4.47 8.83 -20.84
N GLY A 26 -4.28 10.09 -20.53
CA GLY A 26 -5.26 10.95 -19.88
C GLY A 26 -5.57 12.20 -20.69
N ILE A 27 -6.44 13.01 -20.13
CA ILE A 27 -6.85 14.30 -20.70
C ILE A 27 -6.60 15.42 -19.69
N THR A 28 -6.05 16.53 -20.18
CA THR A 28 -5.85 17.77 -19.42
C THR A 28 -6.59 18.91 -20.09
N ILE A 29 -7.41 19.64 -19.33
CA ILE A 29 -8.08 20.84 -19.81
C ILE A 29 -7.55 22.04 -19.03
N TYR A 30 -6.99 22.99 -19.75
CA TYR A 30 -6.59 24.29 -19.20
C TYR A 30 -7.78 25.24 -19.26
N ILE A 31 -8.25 25.69 -18.09
CA ILE A 31 -9.35 26.65 -17.97
C ILE A 31 -8.77 28.02 -17.73
N ASP A 32 -9.13 28.97 -18.58
CA ASP A 32 -8.91 30.39 -18.37
C ASP A 32 -10.23 31.18 -18.24
N TYR A 33 -10.12 32.41 -17.82
CA TYR A 33 -11.27 33.28 -17.58
C TYR A 33 -11.14 34.60 -18.34
N PRO A 34 -12.26 35.30 -18.66
CA PRO A 34 -12.19 36.59 -19.31
C PRO A 34 -11.38 37.65 -18.56
N ASP A 35 -11.27 37.54 -17.22
CA ASP A 35 -10.46 38.37 -16.34
C ASP A 35 -9.14 37.77 -15.91
N ALA A 36 -8.83 36.52 -16.32
CA ALA A 36 -7.60 35.79 -16.03
C ALA A 36 -7.27 34.87 -17.20
N ALA A 37 -6.80 35.46 -18.29
CA ALA A 37 -6.45 34.73 -19.51
C ALA A 37 -5.29 33.74 -19.28
N ALA A 38 -5.24 32.72 -20.12
CA ALA A 38 -4.15 31.77 -20.15
C ALA A 38 -2.80 32.47 -20.35
N THR A 39 -1.85 32.14 -19.52
CA THR A 39 -0.46 32.66 -19.60
C THR A 39 0.50 31.64 -20.17
N VAL A 40 0.01 30.45 -20.54
CA VAL A 40 0.73 29.35 -21.19
C VAL A 40 0.14 29.05 -22.55
N SER A 41 0.99 28.77 -23.51
CA SER A 41 0.57 28.21 -24.79
C SER A 41 0.35 26.69 -24.69
N ALA A 42 -0.40 26.13 -25.63
CA ALA A 42 -0.61 24.69 -25.73
C ALA A 42 0.71 23.91 -25.84
N ALA A 43 1.66 24.41 -26.62
CA ALA A 43 2.97 23.77 -26.77
C ALA A 43 3.82 23.79 -25.48
N GLN A 44 3.73 24.87 -24.70
CA GLN A 44 4.39 24.94 -23.39
C GLN A 44 3.75 23.96 -22.40
N LEU A 45 2.42 23.93 -22.33
CA LEU A 45 1.70 23.02 -21.44
C LEU A 45 1.96 21.56 -21.82
N ASP A 46 1.93 21.22 -23.12
CA ASP A 46 2.30 19.89 -23.60
C ASP A 46 3.73 19.51 -23.18
N SER A 47 4.68 20.42 -23.32
CA SER A 47 6.07 20.19 -22.92
C SER A 47 6.23 19.95 -21.42
N ILE A 48 5.43 20.62 -20.58
CA ILE A 48 5.42 20.44 -19.11
C ILE A 48 4.84 19.08 -18.73
N LEU A 49 3.77 18.68 -19.41
CA LEU A 49 3.06 17.43 -19.08
C LEU A 49 3.74 16.20 -19.71
N ASN A 50 4.08 16.25 -20.98
CA ASN A 50 4.50 15.12 -21.78
C ASN A 50 6.00 15.08 -22.10
N GLY A 51 6.72 16.18 -21.90
CA GLY A 51 8.17 16.24 -22.15
C GLY A 51 8.98 15.34 -21.22
N ILE A 52 10.19 14.98 -21.64
CA ILE A 52 11.18 14.32 -20.79
C ILE A 52 12.10 15.37 -20.13
N THR A 53 12.28 16.50 -20.81
CA THR A 53 13.04 17.66 -20.32
C THR A 53 12.28 18.92 -20.67
N TYR A 54 12.26 19.89 -19.75
CA TYR A 54 11.74 21.23 -20.01
C TYR A 54 12.86 22.26 -19.76
N LEU A 55 13.25 22.97 -20.81
CA LEU A 55 14.49 23.76 -20.81
C LEU A 55 14.28 25.26 -20.55
N GLU A 56 13.06 25.77 -20.65
CA GLU A 56 12.84 27.23 -20.67
C GLU A 56 12.97 27.93 -19.30
N THR A 57 12.86 27.20 -18.18
CA THR A 57 12.81 27.83 -16.85
C THR A 57 13.69 27.15 -15.79
N GLY A 58 14.59 26.25 -16.19
CA GLY A 58 15.39 25.50 -15.22
C GLY A 58 14.66 24.35 -14.52
N ILE A 59 13.41 24.04 -14.93
CA ILE A 59 12.67 22.89 -14.43
C ILE A 59 13.40 21.61 -14.87
N GLN A 60 13.91 20.86 -13.91
CA GLN A 60 14.61 19.61 -14.19
C GLN A 60 13.65 18.42 -14.38
N ARG A 61 12.38 18.55 -13.96
CA ARG A 61 11.38 17.49 -14.03
C ARG A 61 10.10 18.00 -14.68
N THR A 62 9.50 17.17 -15.52
CA THR A 62 8.16 17.35 -16.09
C THR A 62 7.20 16.40 -15.38
N PHE A 63 5.90 16.57 -15.58
CA PHE A 63 4.90 15.65 -15.03
C PHE A 63 5.18 14.20 -15.42
N ARG A 64 5.38 13.94 -16.73
CA ARG A 64 5.71 12.60 -17.22
C ARG A 64 7.02 12.05 -16.66
N LYS A 65 8.07 12.88 -16.61
CA LYS A 65 9.37 12.46 -16.09
C LYS A 65 9.31 12.11 -14.61
N TYR A 66 8.60 12.91 -13.82
CA TYR A 66 8.43 12.65 -12.41
C TYR A 66 7.79 11.28 -12.17
N TRP A 67 6.62 11.04 -12.75
CA TRP A 67 5.92 9.77 -12.55
C TRP A 67 6.70 8.58 -13.12
N LEU A 68 7.40 8.76 -14.24
CA LEU A 68 8.29 7.73 -14.77
C LEU A 68 9.41 7.36 -13.79
N GLU A 69 10.00 8.34 -13.11
CA GLU A 69 11.04 8.15 -12.10
C GLU A 69 10.45 7.54 -10.82
N GLN A 70 9.36 8.09 -10.31
CA GLN A 70 8.76 7.63 -9.06
C GLN A 70 8.18 6.22 -9.15
N THR A 71 7.56 5.87 -10.24
CA THR A 71 7.05 4.51 -10.48
C THR A 71 8.14 3.54 -10.95
N ARG A 72 9.42 3.95 -10.92
CA ARG A 72 10.56 3.14 -11.37
C ARG A 72 10.35 2.58 -12.78
N ARG A 73 9.87 3.41 -13.68
CA ARG A 73 9.53 3.12 -15.09
C ARG A 73 8.39 2.14 -15.30
N ASN A 74 7.61 1.86 -14.26
CA ASN A 74 6.43 1.01 -14.40
C ASN A 74 5.26 1.74 -15.07
N VAL A 75 5.18 3.08 -14.96
CA VAL A 75 4.12 3.88 -15.56
C VAL A 75 4.69 4.99 -16.42
N VAL A 76 4.31 4.98 -17.68
CA VAL A 76 4.56 6.07 -18.63
C VAL A 76 3.28 6.86 -18.79
N MET A 77 3.32 8.17 -18.57
CA MET A 77 2.16 9.07 -18.66
C MET A 77 2.11 9.77 -20.01
N HIS A 78 0.90 10.01 -20.51
CA HIS A 78 0.62 10.91 -21.62
C HIS A 78 -0.69 11.66 -21.36
N GLN A 79 -0.72 12.99 -21.60
CA GLN A 79 -1.88 13.84 -21.40
C GLN A 79 -2.22 14.58 -22.70
N ASP A 80 -3.39 14.36 -23.25
CA ASP A 80 -3.91 15.21 -24.33
C ASP A 80 -4.38 16.53 -23.76
N VAL A 81 -3.98 17.64 -24.39
CA VAL A 81 -4.15 18.99 -23.85
C VAL A 81 -5.21 19.76 -24.63
N PHE A 82 -6.19 20.29 -23.91
CA PHE A 82 -7.24 21.15 -24.43
C PHE A 82 -7.30 22.46 -23.64
N PHE A 83 -7.89 23.49 -24.28
CA PHE A 83 -8.12 24.79 -23.67
C PHE A 83 -9.60 25.10 -23.66
N TYR A 84 -10.06 25.71 -22.57
CA TYR A 84 -11.44 26.14 -22.41
C TYR A 84 -11.47 27.48 -21.71
N THR A 85 -12.14 28.48 -22.34
CA THR A 85 -12.38 29.79 -21.70
C THR A 85 -13.74 29.76 -20.99
N ALA A 86 -13.71 29.94 -19.67
CA ALA A 86 -14.92 30.00 -18.86
C ALA A 86 -15.84 31.11 -19.32
N PRO A 87 -17.17 30.90 -19.38
CA PRO A 87 -18.11 31.91 -19.88
C PRO A 87 -18.26 33.14 -18.98
N PHE A 88 -17.90 33.05 -17.70
CA PHE A 88 -17.99 34.12 -16.73
C PHE A 88 -16.62 34.47 -16.14
N LEU A 89 -16.55 35.64 -15.47
CA LEU A 89 -15.34 36.07 -14.76
C LEU A 89 -14.99 35.10 -13.65
N SER A 90 -13.71 35.01 -13.30
CA SER A 90 -13.23 34.16 -12.20
C SER A 90 -13.95 34.44 -10.87
N THR A 91 -14.21 35.74 -10.60
CA THR A 91 -14.92 36.20 -9.41
C THR A 91 -16.36 35.69 -9.29
N TYR A 92 -17.02 35.39 -10.42
CA TYR A 92 -18.34 34.75 -10.41
C TYR A 92 -18.26 33.36 -9.78
N TYR A 93 -17.31 32.53 -10.19
CA TYR A 93 -17.12 31.16 -9.65
C TYR A 93 -16.66 31.21 -8.21
N GLU A 94 -15.79 32.14 -7.83
CA GLU A 94 -15.39 32.36 -6.45
C GLU A 94 -16.58 32.70 -5.54
N SER A 95 -17.53 33.47 -6.01
CA SER A 95 -18.71 33.87 -5.25
C SER A 95 -19.69 32.71 -4.96
N ILE A 96 -19.72 31.69 -5.84
CA ILE A 96 -20.58 30.50 -5.69
C ILE A 96 -19.88 29.38 -4.91
N GLY A 97 -18.55 29.37 -4.91
CA GLY A 97 -17.74 28.41 -4.21
C GLY A 97 -17.55 27.07 -4.96
N TRP A 98 -17.15 26.04 -4.26
CA TRP A 98 -16.72 24.74 -4.80
C TRP A 98 -17.70 24.11 -5.80
N GLN A 99 -19.01 24.21 -5.55
CA GLN A 99 -20.02 23.64 -6.44
C GLN A 99 -19.99 24.25 -7.86
N ALA A 100 -19.65 25.53 -7.97
CA ALA A 100 -19.52 26.17 -9.28
C ALA A 100 -18.27 25.66 -10.03
N GLY A 101 -17.21 25.38 -9.32
CA GLY A 101 -16.02 24.76 -9.89
C GLY A 101 -16.30 23.39 -10.52
N ILE A 102 -17.02 22.55 -9.82
CA ILE A 102 -17.42 21.22 -10.33
C ILE A 102 -18.26 21.33 -11.61
N LEU A 103 -19.21 22.26 -11.66
CA LEU A 103 -20.02 22.49 -12.86
C LEU A 103 -19.16 23.00 -14.02
N LEU A 104 -18.23 23.91 -13.74
CA LEU A 104 -17.30 24.45 -14.74
C LEU A 104 -16.40 23.34 -15.33
N TRP A 105 -15.95 22.39 -14.52
CA TRP A 105 -15.16 21.25 -14.97
C TRP A 105 -15.96 20.36 -15.93
N LYS A 106 -17.23 20.11 -15.61
CA LYS A 106 -18.12 19.36 -16.49
C LYS A 106 -18.35 20.10 -17.82
N ASP A 107 -18.63 21.38 -17.76
CA ASP A 107 -18.82 22.21 -18.97
C ASP A 107 -17.57 22.23 -19.85
N ALA A 108 -16.38 22.26 -19.24
CA ALA A 108 -15.11 22.20 -19.97
C ALA A 108 -14.95 20.86 -20.69
N LEU A 109 -15.25 19.72 -20.03
CA LEU A 109 -15.22 18.39 -20.63
C LEU A 109 -16.22 18.26 -21.78
N GLU A 110 -17.46 18.69 -21.59
CA GLU A 110 -18.48 18.69 -22.64
C GLU A 110 -18.07 19.59 -23.83
N SER A 111 -17.40 20.71 -23.57
CA SER A 111 -16.86 21.59 -24.61
C SER A 111 -15.80 20.88 -25.47
N VAL A 112 -14.95 20.01 -24.87
CA VAL A 112 -13.98 19.21 -25.65
C VAL A 112 -14.71 18.28 -26.62
N ILE A 113 -15.80 17.63 -26.18
CA ILE A 113 -16.62 16.74 -27.03
C ILE A 113 -17.20 17.52 -28.22
N VAL A 114 -17.82 18.64 -27.93
CA VAL A 114 -18.50 19.45 -28.97
C VAL A 114 -17.51 20.03 -29.98
N ASN A 115 -16.38 20.54 -29.53
CA ASN A 115 -15.40 21.22 -30.36
C ASN A 115 -14.42 20.27 -31.06
N ASN A 116 -14.34 19.02 -30.63
CA ASN A 116 -13.43 18.00 -31.18
C ASN A 116 -14.18 16.70 -31.51
N PRO A 117 -15.15 16.71 -32.44
CA PRO A 117 -16.01 15.55 -32.68
C PRO A 117 -15.30 14.32 -33.24
N SER A 118 -14.07 14.47 -33.74
CA SER A 118 -13.23 13.37 -34.22
C SER A 118 -12.21 12.88 -33.18
N TYR A 119 -12.23 13.43 -31.96
CA TYR A 119 -11.30 12.99 -30.91
C TYR A 119 -11.60 11.57 -30.49
N ASN A 120 -10.52 10.75 -30.42
CA ASN A 120 -10.64 9.34 -30.08
C ASN A 120 -10.63 9.13 -28.56
N TRP A 121 -11.79 9.15 -27.95
CA TRP A 121 -11.97 8.91 -26.51
C TRP A 121 -11.61 7.48 -26.10
N ASP A 122 -11.68 6.51 -27.00
CA ASP A 122 -11.33 5.11 -26.73
C ASP A 122 -9.81 4.89 -26.55
N ALA A 123 -8.99 5.90 -26.90
CA ALA A 123 -7.56 5.86 -26.67
C ALA A 123 -7.18 6.18 -25.21
N LEU A 124 -8.09 6.75 -24.43
CA LEU A 124 -7.85 7.12 -23.05
C LEU A 124 -7.88 5.89 -22.12
N SER A 125 -7.03 5.89 -21.10
CA SER A 125 -6.99 4.84 -20.10
C SER A 125 -8.19 4.91 -19.16
N LEU A 126 -8.78 3.75 -18.88
CA LEU A 126 -9.91 3.61 -17.97
C LEU A 126 -9.46 3.08 -16.61
N ASP A 127 -10.20 3.44 -15.57
CA ASP A 127 -10.14 2.82 -14.26
C ASP A 127 -10.94 1.50 -14.24
N GLU A 128 -10.95 0.82 -13.11
CA GLU A 128 -11.64 -0.48 -12.94
C GLU A 128 -13.16 -0.37 -13.02
N ALA A 129 -13.70 0.82 -12.73
CA ALA A 129 -15.14 1.09 -12.83
C ALA A 129 -15.54 1.53 -14.25
N GLY A 130 -14.58 1.57 -15.20
CA GLY A 130 -14.78 1.96 -16.58
C GLY A 130 -14.91 3.47 -16.79
N GLY A 131 -14.44 4.28 -15.86
CA GLY A 131 -14.30 5.73 -16.01
C GLY A 131 -12.90 6.12 -16.48
N LEU A 132 -12.75 7.35 -16.96
CA LEU A 132 -11.43 7.88 -17.33
C LEU A 132 -10.52 7.89 -16.11
N ARG A 133 -9.35 7.27 -16.25
CA ARG A 133 -8.38 7.13 -15.15
C ARG A 133 -7.64 8.42 -14.83
N SER A 134 -7.43 9.28 -15.81
CA SER A 134 -6.65 10.51 -15.65
C SER A 134 -7.38 11.68 -16.32
N VAL A 135 -8.07 12.47 -15.52
CA VAL A 135 -8.72 13.72 -15.95
C VAL A 135 -8.17 14.85 -15.09
N MET A 136 -7.39 15.71 -15.71
CA MET A 136 -6.76 16.85 -15.05
C MET A 136 -7.40 18.15 -15.51
N ILE A 137 -7.71 19.02 -14.56
CA ILE A 137 -8.11 20.40 -14.82
C ILE A 137 -6.99 21.32 -14.31
N ILE A 138 -6.48 22.17 -15.17
CA ILE A 138 -5.52 23.20 -14.80
C ILE A 138 -6.18 24.57 -14.98
N SER A 139 -6.10 25.42 -13.97
CA SER A 139 -6.71 26.76 -14.00
C SER A 139 -5.65 27.86 -14.08
N SER A 140 -5.96 28.96 -14.78
CA SER A 140 -5.11 30.15 -14.82
C SER A 140 -5.12 30.96 -13.52
N LYS A 141 -5.98 30.62 -12.57
CA LYS A 141 -6.18 31.36 -11.32
C LYS A 141 -6.58 30.45 -10.17
N TRP A 142 -6.05 30.74 -8.98
CA TRP A 142 -6.51 30.15 -7.73
C TRP A 142 -8.00 30.45 -7.50
N GLY A 143 -8.78 29.45 -7.10
CA GLY A 143 -10.18 29.62 -6.79
C GLY A 143 -10.93 28.29 -6.82
N PRO A 144 -12.25 28.27 -6.66
CA PRO A 144 -13.05 27.04 -6.55
C PRO A 144 -12.92 26.08 -7.73
N ALA A 145 -12.43 26.56 -8.87
CA ALA A 145 -12.20 25.74 -10.06
C ALA A 145 -10.75 25.28 -10.23
N GLY A 146 -9.84 25.64 -9.33
CA GLY A 146 -8.41 25.56 -9.60
C GLY A 146 -7.59 24.62 -8.76
N VAL A 147 -8.02 24.12 -7.61
CA VAL A 147 -7.20 23.27 -6.75
C VAL A 147 -8.04 22.25 -5.99
N GLY A 148 -7.52 21.07 -5.87
CA GLY A 148 -8.08 19.97 -5.12
C GLY A 148 -8.52 18.81 -6.01
N GLY A 149 -8.36 17.60 -5.50
CA GLY A 149 -8.95 16.40 -6.05
C GLY A 149 -10.36 16.22 -5.50
N GLY A 150 -11.20 15.58 -6.25
CA GLY A 150 -12.54 15.24 -5.79
C GLY A 150 -13.04 13.97 -6.44
N HIS A 151 -13.56 13.08 -5.63
CA HIS A 151 -14.54 12.12 -6.12
C HIS A 151 -15.81 12.94 -6.40
N GLY A 152 -15.91 13.45 -7.62
CA GLY A 152 -17.13 14.08 -8.08
C GLY A 152 -18.26 13.08 -8.10
N PRO A 153 -19.51 13.54 -8.21
CA PRO A 153 -20.56 12.67 -8.66
C PRO A 153 -20.11 12.10 -10.01
N TYR A 154 -20.12 10.79 -10.14
CA TYR A 154 -19.81 10.10 -11.37
C TYR A 154 -20.62 10.70 -12.51
N TRP A 155 -19.91 11.28 -13.50
CA TRP A 155 -20.56 11.83 -14.66
C TRP A 155 -20.50 10.83 -15.81
N THR A 156 -21.61 10.73 -16.50
CA THR A 156 -21.61 10.23 -17.86
C THR A 156 -21.73 11.45 -18.76
N LEU A 157 -20.72 11.67 -19.59
CA LEU A 157 -20.68 12.77 -20.55
C LEU A 157 -21.62 12.50 -21.74
N SER A 158 -21.85 13.51 -22.57
CA SER A 158 -22.77 13.41 -23.71
C SER A 158 -22.38 12.36 -24.76
N ASN A 159 -21.11 11.94 -24.79
CA ASN A 159 -20.58 10.86 -25.62
C ASN A 159 -20.51 9.52 -24.89
N GLU A 160 -21.23 9.33 -23.77
CA GLU A 160 -21.29 8.12 -22.94
C GLU A 160 -20.00 7.80 -22.15
N VAL A 161 -18.95 8.62 -22.27
CA VAL A 161 -17.72 8.47 -21.49
C VAL A 161 -18.00 8.78 -20.01
N LYS A 162 -17.48 7.94 -19.12
CA LYS A 162 -17.61 8.10 -17.67
C LYS A 162 -16.40 8.82 -17.09
N VAL A 163 -16.66 9.67 -16.12
CA VAL A 163 -15.63 10.39 -15.35
C VAL A 163 -15.89 10.15 -13.88
N ASN A 164 -15.02 9.41 -13.22
CA ASN A 164 -15.15 8.99 -11.82
C ASN A 164 -14.36 9.90 -10.88
N TYR A 165 -13.26 10.48 -11.38
CA TYR A 165 -12.39 11.34 -10.59
C TYR A 165 -11.78 12.43 -11.45
N ILE A 166 -11.71 13.65 -10.91
CA ILE A 166 -11.01 14.78 -11.53
C ILE A 166 -10.06 15.36 -10.49
N TYR A 167 -8.83 15.62 -10.89
CA TYR A 167 -7.90 16.35 -10.06
C TYR A 167 -7.56 17.69 -10.70
N GLY A 168 -7.49 18.72 -9.86
CA GLY A 168 -7.33 20.10 -10.27
C GLY A 168 -6.01 20.70 -9.79
N SER A 169 -5.44 21.58 -10.62
CA SER A 169 -4.23 22.33 -10.29
C SER A 169 -4.31 23.74 -10.85
N VAL A 170 -3.41 24.60 -10.41
CA VAL A 170 -3.25 25.95 -10.93
C VAL A 170 -1.90 26.10 -11.59
N LEU A 171 -1.88 26.67 -12.79
CA LEU A 171 -0.65 26.95 -13.51
C LEU A 171 -0.65 28.39 -14.03
N LYS A 172 0.20 29.23 -13.44
CA LYS A 172 0.27 30.66 -13.74
C LYS A 172 1.70 31.09 -14.04
N ALA A 173 1.89 31.86 -15.11
CA ALA A 173 3.19 32.49 -15.39
C ALA A 173 3.29 33.91 -14.78
N PRO A 174 4.50 34.45 -14.51
CA PRO A 174 5.78 33.79 -14.65
C PRO A 174 5.90 32.64 -13.65
N TRP A 175 6.52 31.58 -14.10
CA TRP A 175 6.56 30.32 -13.40
C TRP A 175 7.14 30.42 -11.99
N ASP A 176 6.30 30.34 -10.97
CA ASP A 176 6.69 29.70 -9.75
C ASP A 176 6.48 28.19 -9.96
N VAL A 177 7.47 27.61 -10.61
CA VAL A 177 7.34 26.28 -11.18
C VAL A 177 7.30 25.21 -10.10
N SER A 178 8.01 25.45 -9.00
CA SER A 178 8.07 24.49 -7.90
C SER A 178 6.70 24.28 -7.31
N ASN A 179 6.01 25.34 -6.91
CA ASN A 179 4.66 25.25 -6.31
C ASN A 179 3.60 24.69 -7.27
N ASN A 180 3.62 25.13 -8.52
CA ASN A 180 2.59 24.74 -9.47
C ASN A 180 2.72 23.29 -9.95
N LEU A 181 3.96 22.82 -10.15
CA LEU A 181 4.20 21.43 -10.52
C LEU A 181 3.95 20.51 -9.32
N PHE A 182 4.33 20.91 -8.11
CA PHE A 182 4.05 20.16 -6.89
C PHE A 182 2.56 19.87 -6.77
N MET A 183 1.69 20.87 -6.81
CA MET A 183 0.24 20.69 -6.71
C MET A 183 -0.31 19.76 -7.80
N THR A 184 0.17 19.92 -9.04
CA THR A 184 -0.23 19.05 -10.14
C THR A 184 0.14 17.58 -9.89
N LEU A 185 1.33 17.34 -9.38
CA LEU A 185 1.81 16.01 -9.07
C LEU A 185 1.10 15.42 -7.84
N HIS A 186 0.93 16.21 -6.78
CA HIS A 186 0.23 15.81 -5.57
C HIS A 186 -1.20 15.36 -5.88
N GLU A 187 -2.00 16.22 -6.53
CA GLU A 187 -3.37 15.90 -6.90
C GLU A 187 -3.48 14.70 -7.87
N SER A 188 -2.50 14.55 -8.77
CA SER A 188 -2.44 13.36 -9.62
C SER A 188 -2.08 12.10 -8.85
N GLY A 189 -1.35 12.21 -7.76
CA GLY A 189 -1.11 11.12 -6.81
C GLY A 189 -2.42 10.56 -6.26
N HIS A 190 -3.33 11.44 -5.85
CA HIS A 190 -4.68 11.04 -5.45
C HIS A 190 -5.48 10.45 -6.62
N GLY A 191 -5.55 11.19 -7.73
CA GLY A 191 -6.46 10.85 -8.84
C GLY A 191 -6.06 9.58 -9.59
N ILE A 192 -4.79 9.34 -9.79
CA ILE A 192 -4.30 8.25 -10.63
C ILE A 192 -3.92 7.03 -9.81
N PHE A 193 -3.27 7.26 -8.66
CA PHE A 193 -2.65 6.19 -7.87
C PHE A 193 -3.34 5.96 -6.52
N HIS A 194 -4.35 6.78 -6.17
CA HIS A 194 -5.08 6.71 -4.91
C HIS A 194 -4.17 6.83 -3.68
N LEU A 195 -3.08 7.59 -3.81
CA LEU A 195 -2.20 7.87 -2.69
C LEU A 195 -2.94 8.80 -1.71
N PRO A 196 -2.93 8.52 -0.41
CA PRO A 196 -3.55 9.38 0.60
C PRO A 196 -2.66 10.58 0.93
N ASP A 197 -3.25 11.62 1.52
CA ASP A 197 -2.49 12.65 2.20
C ASP A 197 -1.76 12.08 3.41
N THR A 198 -0.54 12.55 3.65
CA THR A 198 0.30 12.16 4.79
C THR A 198 0.66 13.34 5.69
N TYR A 199 0.18 14.54 5.38
CA TYR A 199 0.17 15.66 6.32
C TYR A 199 -1.03 15.54 7.27
N ASP A 200 -0.94 16.23 8.39
CA ASP A 200 -2.06 16.34 9.31
C ASP A 200 -3.14 17.26 8.72
N THR A 201 -4.29 16.70 8.39
CA THR A 201 -5.40 17.44 7.78
C THR A 201 -6.13 18.38 8.76
N GLU A 202 -5.89 18.26 10.05
CA GLU A 202 -6.37 19.19 11.07
C GLU A 202 -5.40 20.35 11.31
N TYR A 203 -4.18 20.25 10.77
CA TYR A 203 -3.11 21.24 10.86
C TYR A 203 -2.67 21.53 12.30
N ASP A 204 -2.75 20.56 13.18
CA ASP A 204 -2.27 20.68 14.55
C ASP A 204 -0.92 19.97 14.78
N SER A 205 -0.41 19.28 13.78
CA SER A 205 0.93 18.69 13.71
C SER A 205 1.51 18.74 12.28
N GLY A 206 2.76 18.29 12.09
CA GLY A 206 3.45 18.30 10.80
C GLY A 206 3.09 17.12 9.89
N GLY A 207 2.69 15.99 10.45
CA GLY A 207 2.57 14.75 9.69
C GLY A 207 3.91 14.31 9.13
N THR A 208 4.00 14.08 7.82
CA THR A 208 5.27 13.74 7.15
C THR A 208 5.93 14.92 6.42
N TRP A 209 5.33 16.08 6.50
CA TRP A 209 5.75 17.37 5.95
C TRP A 209 6.56 17.26 4.64
N PHE A 210 7.86 17.61 4.61
CA PHE A 210 8.69 17.63 3.39
C PHE A 210 9.24 16.26 2.96
N TYR A 211 8.87 15.16 3.57
CA TYR A 211 9.46 13.85 3.26
C TYR A 211 8.78 13.11 2.12
N THR A 212 7.62 13.55 1.68
CA THR A 212 6.88 12.92 0.57
C THR A 212 6.07 13.93 -0.24
N LEU A 213 5.83 13.59 -1.52
CA LEU A 213 4.91 14.32 -2.38
C LEU A 213 3.52 14.48 -1.76
N MET A 214 3.06 13.45 -1.02
CA MET A 214 1.69 13.42 -0.46
C MET A 214 1.57 14.17 0.86
N SER A 215 2.48 15.11 1.12
CA SER A 215 2.47 15.97 2.29
C SER A 215 2.24 17.45 1.96
N GLY A 216 2.14 18.30 2.98
CA GLY A 216 1.81 19.73 2.85
C GLY A 216 2.96 20.66 2.47
N GLY A 217 4.16 20.16 2.27
CA GLY A 217 5.35 20.96 1.93
C GLY A 217 5.29 21.51 0.51
N MET A 218 4.66 22.66 0.29
CA MET A 218 4.35 23.22 -1.04
C MET A 218 5.54 23.77 -1.83
N ASN A 219 6.78 23.64 -1.35
CA ASN A 219 7.91 24.36 -1.95
C ASN A 219 8.82 23.50 -2.82
N ASP A 220 8.69 22.20 -2.79
CA ASP A 220 9.52 21.26 -3.56
C ASP A 220 8.76 20.03 -4.02
N VAL A 221 9.27 19.40 -5.08
CA VAL A 221 8.72 18.16 -5.63
C VAL A 221 9.48 16.98 -5.03
N GLU A 222 9.00 16.51 -3.88
CA GLU A 222 9.57 15.39 -3.16
C GLU A 222 9.24 14.04 -3.82
N PRO A 223 9.99 12.97 -3.56
CA PRO A 223 9.59 11.61 -3.92
C PRO A 223 8.28 11.18 -3.26
N VAL A 224 7.64 10.15 -3.81
CA VAL A 224 6.39 9.62 -3.23
C VAL A 224 6.59 8.96 -1.87
N GLY A 225 7.79 8.49 -1.53
CA GLY A 225 8.13 7.85 -0.25
C GLY A 225 8.10 6.33 -0.28
N GLY A 226 8.92 5.73 0.59
CA GLY A 226 9.11 4.29 0.70
C GLY A 226 7.84 3.48 0.87
N PRO A 227 6.88 3.86 1.74
CA PRO A 227 5.63 3.14 1.90
C PRO A 227 4.85 2.96 0.61
N PHE A 228 4.74 3.99 -0.20
CA PHE A 228 4.00 3.93 -1.46
C PHE A 228 4.74 3.11 -2.53
N LEU A 229 6.07 3.18 -2.55
CA LEU A 229 6.88 2.31 -3.39
C LEU A 229 6.64 0.83 -3.05
N ALA A 230 6.57 0.50 -1.76
CA ALA A 230 6.29 -0.86 -1.28
C ALA A 230 4.88 -1.32 -1.62
N GLN A 231 3.87 -0.48 -1.35
CA GLN A 231 2.45 -0.81 -1.58
C GLN A 231 2.12 -1.04 -3.05
N HIS A 232 2.71 -0.24 -3.93
CA HIS A 232 2.49 -0.34 -5.38
C HIS A 232 3.50 -1.24 -6.10
N ASN A 233 4.44 -1.82 -5.36
CA ASN A 233 5.53 -2.64 -5.93
C ASN A 233 6.31 -1.87 -7.01
N TRP A 234 6.58 -0.59 -6.75
CA TRP A 234 7.39 0.24 -7.61
C TRP A 234 8.87 0.11 -7.25
N GLY A 235 9.65 -0.39 -8.18
CA GLY A 235 11.07 -0.65 -7.98
C GLY A 235 11.38 -2.04 -7.42
N HIS A 236 12.54 -2.17 -6.81
CA HIS A 236 13.03 -3.41 -6.24
C HIS A 236 12.81 -3.42 -4.71
N VAL A 237 11.82 -4.17 -4.28
CA VAL A 237 11.52 -4.37 -2.86
C VAL A 237 12.43 -5.48 -2.33
N ILE A 238 13.23 -5.16 -1.31
CA ILE A 238 14.11 -6.08 -0.59
C ILE A 238 13.42 -6.42 0.72
N GLU A 239 13.01 -7.66 0.91
CA GLU A 239 12.50 -8.19 2.18
C GLU A 239 13.53 -9.18 2.74
N PRO A 240 14.44 -8.75 3.65
CA PRO A 240 15.48 -9.62 4.16
C PRO A 240 14.86 -10.74 5.01
N GLY A 241 15.29 -11.97 4.75
CA GLY A 241 14.98 -13.10 5.62
C GLY A 241 15.75 -13.04 6.94
N PRO A 242 15.61 -14.07 7.80
CA PRO A 242 16.32 -14.16 9.06
C PRO A 242 17.83 -14.13 8.91
N GLY A 243 18.52 -13.65 9.95
CA GLY A 243 19.97 -13.52 9.97
C GLY A 243 20.45 -12.08 9.80
N THR A 244 21.75 -11.92 9.66
CA THR A 244 22.38 -10.61 9.48
C THR A 244 22.74 -10.40 8.01
N HIS A 245 22.24 -9.32 7.43
CA HIS A 245 22.45 -8.94 6.04
C HIS A 245 23.16 -7.61 5.96
N THR A 246 24.05 -7.47 4.98
CA THR A 246 24.60 -6.16 4.59
C THR A 246 23.88 -5.70 3.34
N ILE A 247 23.21 -4.57 3.43
CA ILE A 247 22.42 -4.00 2.34
C ILE A 247 23.07 -2.69 1.92
N THR A 248 23.11 -2.44 0.62
CA THR A 248 23.55 -1.18 0.05
C THR A 248 22.43 -0.58 -0.77
N LEU A 249 22.02 0.64 -0.42
CA LEU A 249 21.02 1.41 -1.16
C LEU A 249 21.69 2.58 -1.85
N LYS A 250 21.11 2.97 -2.97
CA LYS A 250 21.49 4.17 -3.70
C LYS A 250 20.44 5.25 -3.48
N ALA A 251 20.87 6.47 -3.20
CA ALA A 251 19.97 7.62 -3.14
C ALA A 251 19.25 7.78 -4.49
N ASP A 252 17.95 8.03 -4.43
CA ASP A 252 17.07 8.07 -5.62
C ASP A 252 17.13 6.78 -6.47
N GLY A 253 17.61 5.69 -5.86
CA GLY A 253 17.72 4.36 -6.47
C GLY A 253 16.38 3.64 -6.56
N ASP A 254 16.40 2.48 -7.20
CA ASP A 254 15.21 1.68 -7.44
C ASP A 254 14.86 0.73 -6.28
N SER A 255 15.70 0.69 -5.22
CA SER A 255 15.57 -0.30 -4.15
C SER A 255 15.13 0.34 -2.84
N ILE A 256 14.22 -0.35 -2.16
CA ILE A 256 13.79 -0.08 -0.79
C ILE A 256 13.82 -1.36 0.02
N VAL A 257 14.05 -1.25 1.32
CA VAL A 257 13.96 -2.39 2.24
C VAL A 257 12.64 -2.34 2.98
N VAL A 258 12.00 -3.49 3.14
CA VAL A 258 10.70 -3.59 3.82
C VAL A 258 10.79 -4.66 4.90
N PHE A 259 10.31 -4.35 6.08
CA PHE A 259 10.10 -5.30 7.17
C PHE A 259 8.62 -5.28 7.53
N ARG A 260 7.93 -6.38 7.28
CA ARG A 260 6.51 -6.50 7.63
C ARG A 260 6.37 -7.08 9.03
N ASN A 261 5.44 -6.52 9.78
CA ASN A 261 4.99 -7.19 10.99
C ASN A 261 4.41 -8.55 10.62
N LEU A 262 4.98 -9.63 11.16
CA LEU A 262 4.57 -10.99 10.83
C LEU A 262 3.16 -11.31 11.28
N HIS A 263 2.72 -10.62 12.33
CA HIS A 263 1.40 -10.80 12.90
C HIS A 263 0.38 -9.93 12.20
N ASP A 264 0.85 -8.88 11.50
CA ASP A 264 0.03 -7.91 10.82
C ASP A 264 0.72 -7.31 9.60
N SER A 265 0.59 -7.95 8.47
CA SER A 265 1.24 -7.52 7.23
C SER A 265 0.83 -6.13 6.72
N LEU A 266 -0.17 -5.51 7.35
CA LEU A 266 -0.60 -4.14 7.08
C LEU A 266 0.23 -3.10 7.84
N GLU A 267 0.99 -3.55 8.86
CA GLU A 267 1.97 -2.76 9.58
C GLU A 267 3.39 -3.16 9.14
N PHE A 268 4.22 -2.18 8.80
CA PHE A 268 5.55 -2.45 8.27
C PHE A 268 6.48 -1.24 8.38
N PHE A 269 7.79 -1.51 8.46
CA PHE A 269 8.82 -0.50 8.26
C PHE A 269 9.28 -0.50 6.81
N THR A 270 9.61 0.68 6.28
CA THR A 270 10.37 0.82 5.03
C THR A 270 11.62 1.65 5.25
N ILE A 271 12.71 1.27 4.59
CA ILE A 271 13.97 1.98 4.61
C ILE A 271 14.36 2.35 3.19
N GLU A 272 14.60 3.62 2.97
CA GLU A 272 15.10 4.15 1.71
C GLU A 272 16.35 5.02 1.92
N ALA A 273 17.23 5.06 0.92
CA ALA A 273 18.35 5.99 0.92
C ALA A 273 17.88 7.35 0.39
N ARG A 274 18.07 8.39 1.20
CA ARG A 274 17.73 9.76 0.86
C ARG A 274 18.96 10.62 0.78
N LYS A 275 19.04 11.39 -0.28
CA LYS A 275 19.92 12.53 -0.39
C LYS A 275 19.04 13.73 -0.68
N GLN A 276 19.30 14.85 -0.02
CA GLN A 276 18.52 16.04 -0.29
C GLN A 276 18.45 16.29 -1.80
N SER A 277 17.25 16.45 -2.31
CA SER A 277 17.00 16.76 -3.71
C SER A 277 17.72 18.05 -4.10
N THR A 278 18.37 18.06 -5.25
CA THR A 278 18.92 19.26 -5.87
C THR A 278 17.81 20.25 -6.30
N MET A 279 16.57 20.00 -5.95
CA MET A 279 15.38 20.74 -6.37
C MET A 279 15.01 21.89 -5.43
N GLY A 280 15.79 22.17 -4.39
CA GLY A 280 15.79 23.55 -3.95
C GLY A 280 15.26 23.90 -2.59
N ASN A 281 14.92 23.05 -1.65
CA ASN A 281 14.68 23.55 -0.31
C ASN A 281 15.94 23.46 0.58
N SER A 282 16.46 24.65 0.95
CA SER A 282 17.65 24.80 1.79
C SER A 282 17.42 24.49 3.28
N LEU A 283 16.25 23.97 3.65
CA LEU A 283 15.90 23.71 5.05
C LEU A 283 16.54 22.45 5.61
N PHE A 284 16.92 21.49 4.75
CA PHE A 284 17.59 20.27 5.19
C PHE A 284 19.02 20.17 4.64
N PRO A 285 20.01 19.79 5.43
CA PRO A 285 21.39 19.61 4.95
C PRO A 285 21.50 18.44 3.97
N VAL A 286 22.45 18.60 3.05
CA VAL A 286 22.71 17.78 1.86
C VAL A 286 23.35 16.43 2.21
N GLU A 287 23.10 15.85 3.37
CA GLU A 287 23.73 14.59 3.74
C GLU A 287 22.92 13.39 3.22
N LEU A 288 23.64 12.39 2.73
CA LEU A 288 23.08 11.11 2.36
C LEU A 288 22.83 10.28 3.63
N GLY A 289 21.61 9.83 3.83
CA GLY A 289 21.23 9.01 4.98
C GLY A 289 20.12 8.03 4.65
N LEU A 290 19.69 7.29 5.66
CA LEU A 290 18.52 6.43 5.57
C LEU A 290 17.30 7.17 6.13
N LEU A 291 16.21 7.15 5.39
CA LEU A 291 14.90 7.56 5.87
C LEU A 291 14.11 6.30 6.20
N ILE A 292 13.63 6.22 7.44
CA ILE A 292 12.89 5.07 7.95
C ILE A 292 11.44 5.48 8.21
N TRP A 293 10.54 4.69 7.70
CA TRP A 293 9.09 4.88 7.85
C TRP A 293 8.50 3.74 8.66
N HIS A 294 7.55 4.07 9.53
CA HIS A 294 6.65 3.12 10.16
C HIS A 294 5.24 3.33 9.59
N SER A 295 4.68 2.30 9.02
CA SER A 295 3.38 2.37 8.34
C SER A 295 2.40 1.37 8.92
N ASP A 296 1.19 1.83 9.19
CA ASP A 296 0.04 0.99 9.54
C ASP A 296 -1.16 1.38 8.67
N THR A 297 -1.42 0.59 7.65
CA THR A 297 -2.49 0.86 6.68
C THR A 297 -3.89 0.51 7.18
N LYS A 298 -4.02 0.04 8.42
CA LYS A 298 -5.31 -0.18 9.09
C LYS A 298 -5.93 1.10 9.64
N VAL A 299 -5.09 2.05 10.01
CA VAL A 299 -5.56 3.34 10.53
C VAL A 299 -6.00 4.26 9.38
N PRO A 300 -6.79 5.31 9.65
CA PRO A 300 -7.16 6.28 8.61
C PRO A 300 -5.93 6.84 7.91
N ALA A 301 -6.00 6.95 6.59
CA ALA A 301 -4.87 7.34 5.77
C ALA A 301 -4.38 8.79 6.00
N SER A 302 -5.24 9.69 6.46
CA SER A 302 -4.85 11.05 6.87
C SER A 302 -4.18 11.01 8.25
N ASN A 303 -3.02 11.65 8.37
CA ASN A 303 -2.26 11.70 9.62
C ASN A 303 -2.88 12.69 10.63
N THR A 304 -4.09 12.40 11.10
CA THR A 304 -4.82 13.23 12.09
C THR A 304 -4.78 12.67 13.51
N LEU A 305 -4.21 11.48 13.69
CA LEU A 305 -4.20 10.77 14.97
C LEU A 305 -2.80 10.78 15.57
N GLN A 306 -2.33 11.97 15.99
CA GLN A 306 -0.94 12.19 16.42
C GLN A 306 -0.65 11.88 17.89
N ASP A 307 -1.55 11.23 18.63
CA ASP A 307 -1.24 10.80 20.01
C ASP A 307 -0.11 9.75 20.07
N MET A 308 0.26 9.17 18.91
CA MET A 308 1.31 8.18 18.71
C MET A 308 1.22 7.02 19.72
N THR A 309 0.02 6.53 19.89
CA THR A 309 -0.30 5.37 20.74
C THR A 309 -0.74 4.20 19.87
N PRO A 310 -0.82 2.96 20.40
CA PRO A 310 -1.35 1.83 19.63
C PRO A 310 -2.69 2.08 18.95
N MET A 311 -3.49 3.00 19.51
CA MET A 311 -4.85 3.31 19.05
C MET A 311 -4.95 4.53 18.16
N LYS A 312 -4.00 5.46 18.30
CA LYS A 312 -4.02 6.76 17.66
C LYS A 312 -2.62 7.11 17.22
N HIS A 313 -2.29 6.81 16.00
CA HIS A 313 -1.01 7.10 15.38
C HIS A 313 -1.23 7.40 13.90
N TYR A 314 -0.19 7.90 13.25
CA TYR A 314 -0.18 8.14 11.82
C TYR A 314 -0.24 6.83 11.03
N ALA A 315 -0.95 6.85 9.90
CA ALA A 315 -0.89 5.74 8.94
C ALA A 315 0.51 5.57 8.35
N HIS A 316 1.24 6.66 8.22
CA HIS A 316 2.63 6.68 7.77
C HIS A 316 3.39 7.72 8.60
N SER A 317 4.28 7.29 9.45
CA SER A 317 5.16 8.14 10.25
C SER A 317 6.61 8.01 9.83
N ILE A 318 7.40 9.03 10.14
CA ILE A 318 8.86 9.00 9.99
C ILE A 318 9.45 8.65 11.36
N GLU A 319 10.31 7.66 11.41
CA GLU A 319 11.12 7.36 12.58
C GLU A 319 12.30 8.32 12.61
N GLN A 320 12.14 9.43 13.33
CA GLN A 320 13.09 10.55 13.36
C GLN A 320 14.33 10.17 14.16
N ALA A 321 15.49 10.05 13.49
CA ALA A 321 16.72 9.48 14.06
C ALA A 321 17.27 10.22 15.29
N ASP A 322 16.92 11.48 15.48
CA ASP A 322 17.29 12.26 16.66
C ASP A 322 16.32 12.05 17.86
N GLY A 323 15.18 11.41 17.65
CA GLY A 323 14.20 11.10 18.68
C GLY A 323 13.46 12.31 19.24
N LEU A 324 13.43 13.44 18.52
CA LEU A 324 12.76 14.66 18.98
C LEU A 324 11.28 14.69 18.66
N PHE A 325 10.85 13.90 17.68
CA PHE A 325 9.44 13.73 17.27
C PHE A 325 8.73 15.07 16.97
N GLU A 326 9.41 15.99 16.28
CA GLU A 326 8.85 17.30 15.99
C GLU A 326 7.70 17.22 14.99
N LEU A 327 7.70 16.23 14.10
CA LEU A 327 6.64 16.03 13.10
C LEU A 327 5.28 15.72 13.73
N GLU A 328 5.26 15.13 14.92
CA GLU A 328 4.07 14.86 15.72
C GLU A 328 3.70 16.00 16.66
N SER A 329 4.57 17.01 16.74
CA SER A 329 4.37 18.17 17.61
C SER A 329 3.47 19.22 16.95
N PHE A 330 3.05 20.21 17.78
CA PHE A 330 2.16 21.27 17.33
C PHE A 330 2.75 22.08 16.16
N PHE A 331 1.94 22.27 15.13
CA PHE A 331 2.28 23.06 13.94
C PHE A 331 2.80 24.49 14.29
N PRO A 332 3.83 25.07 13.64
CA PRO A 332 4.45 24.60 12.40
C PRO A 332 5.82 23.90 12.65
N THR A 333 5.82 22.62 12.84
CA THR A 333 7.07 21.86 12.88
C THR A 333 7.27 21.10 11.58
N GLU A 334 8.44 21.26 10.99
CA GLU A 334 8.75 20.81 9.64
C GLU A 334 9.70 19.61 9.64
N GLY A 335 10.04 19.10 10.83
CA GLY A 335 11.17 18.19 11.02
C GLY A 335 12.51 18.91 10.84
N ASN A 336 13.59 18.16 10.88
CA ASN A 336 14.93 18.73 10.79
C ASN A 336 15.96 17.75 10.19
N ALA A 337 17.21 18.20 10.08
CA ALA A 337 18.30 17.40 9.53
C ALA A 337 18.63 16.14 10.37
N GLY A 338 18.24 16.12 11.62
CA GLY A 338 18.44 15.01 12.53
C GLY A 338 17.49 13.83 12.32
N ASP A 339 16.44 14.01 11.52
CA ASP A 339 15.44 12.95 11.25
C ASP A 339 15.99 11.79 10.42
N ILE A 340 17.09 12.02 9.70
CA ILE A 340 17.72 11.03 8.80
C ILE A 340 18.82 10.27 9.55
N TYR A 341 18.82 8.94 9.42
CA TYR A 341 19.85 8.07 10.00
C TYR A 341 21.15 8.19 9.24
N LEU A 342 22.19 8.66 9.93
CA LEU A 342 23.54 8.87 9.42
C LEU A 342 24.51 7.82 9.97
N PRO A 343 25.76 7.75 9.46
CA PRO A 343 26.79 6.90 10.05
C PRO A 343 26.94 7.12 11.56
N GLY A 344 26.80 6.05 12.33
CA GLY A 344 26.84 6.07 13.79
C GLY A 344 25.46 5.95 14.46
N ASN A 345 24.36 6.17 13.74
CA ASN A 345 23.02 5.89 14.25
C ASN A 345 22.72 4.38 14.19
N SER A 346 21.74 3.96 14.97
CA SER A 346 21.12 2.63 14.95
C SER A 346 19.63 2.75 15.18
N PHE A 347 18.89 1.70 14.75
CA PHE A 347 17.44 1.60 14.92
C PHE A 347 17.10 0.17 15.30
N ASN A 348 16.68 -0.06 16.55
CA ASN A 348 16.36 -1.36 17.12
C ASN A 348 15.37 -1.23 18.29
N ASP A 349 14.95 -2.33 18.90
CA ASP A 349 13.97 -2.33 20.01
C ASP A 349 14.43 -1.54 21.26
N GLY A 350 15.69 -1.15 21.36
CA GLY A 350 16.27 -0.43 22.48
C GLY A 350 16.62 1.04 22.19
N THR A 351 16.41 1.53 20.99
CA THR A 351 16.65 2.93 20.60
C THR A 351 15.43 3.82 20.85
N SER A 352 15.55 5.10 20.60
CA SER A 352 14.42 6.03 20.51
C SER A 352 14.67 6.95 19.30
N PRO A 353 13.86 6.80 18.22
CA PRO A 353 12.76 5.84 18.06
C PRO A 353 13.22 4.37 18.07
N ASP A 354 12.28 3.46 18.24
CA ASP A 354 12.56 2.03 18.33
C ASP A 354 11.86 1.21 17.21
N THR A 355 12.25 -0.05 17.04
CA THR A 355 11.66 -0.95 16.04
C THR A 355 10.43 -1.71 16.54
N LYS A 356 9.89 -1.38 17.71
CA LYS A 356 8.67 -2.04 18.18
C LYS A 356 7.49 -1.72 17.29
N TRP A 357 6.59 -2.68 17.20
CA TRP A 357 5.31 -2.50 16.54
C TRP A 357 4.39 -1.61 17.37
N TRP A 358 3.34 -1.07 16.78
CA TRP A 358 2.41 -0.18 17.49
C TRP A 358 1.77 -0.82 18.72
N ASP A 359 1.61 -2.14 18.73
CA ASP A 359 1.15 -2.89 19.91
C ASP A 359 2.20 -3.04 21.02
N GLN A 360 3.38 -2.40 20.84
CA GLN A 360 4.55 -2.45 21.72
C GLN A 360 5.27 -3.80 21.78
N SER A 361 4.89 -4.76 20.95
CA SER A 361 5.64 -5.99 20.81
C SER A 361 7.00 -5.73 20.14
N VAL A 362 8.02 -6.46 20.58
CA VAL A 362 9.37 -6.35 20.03
C VAL A 362 9.41 -6.92 18.61
N SER A 363 10.00 -6.20 17.70
CA SER A 363 10.21 -6.68 16.33
C SER A 363 11.45 -7.61 16.24
N GLY A 364 12.44 -7.37 17.10
CA GLY A 364 13.75 -8.00 17.03
C GLY A 364 14.60 -7.55 15.85
N ILE A 365 14.16 -6.56 15.09
CA ILE A 365 14.91 -5.97 13.98
C ILE A 365 16.00 -5.07 14.55
N ASP A 366 17.22 -5.18 14.01
CA ASP A 366 18.34 -4.33 14.40
C ASP A 366 19.04 -3.78 13.14
N VAL A 367 18.92 -2.48 12.93
CA VAL A 367 19.57 -1.73 11.85
C VAL A 367 20.75 -0.97 12.42
N GLY A 368 21.94 -1.21 11.88
CA GLY A 368 23.16 -0.58 12.38
C GLY A 368 24.29 -0.57 11.37
N ASN A 369 25.47 -0.22 11.82
CA ASN A 369 26.69 -0.15 11.02
C ASN A 369 26.47 0.64 9.69
N ILE A 370 25.78 1.76 9.80
CA ILE A 370 25.46 2.63 8.66
C ILE A 370 26.76 3.30 8.18
N GLN A 371 27.06 3.21 6.89
CA GLN A 371 28.28 3.73 6.29
C GLN A 371 28.02 4.29 4.88
N LEU A 372 28.64 5.42 4.57
CA LEU A 372 28.67 5.93 3.21
C LEU A 372 29.71 5.14 2.40
N THR A 373 29.29 4.51 1.32
CA THR A 373 30.16 3.73 0.41
C THR A 373 30.45 4.44 -0.91
N GLY A 374 29.81 5.57 -1.13
CA GLY A 374 29.96 6.43 -2.31
C GLY A 374 29.30 7.79 -2.08
N SER A 375 29.34 8.65 -3.09
CA SER A 375 28.68 9.97 -3.05
C SER A 375 27.14 9.88 -3.06
N ASP A 376 26.59 8.73 -3.47
CA ASP A 376 25.17 8.47 -3.61
C ASP A 376 24.78 7.07 -3.12
N GLN A 377 25.67 6.40 -2.37
CA GLN A 377 25.46 5.05 -1.86
C GLN A 377 25.72 4.98 -0.36
N ILE A 378 24.81 4.30 0.32
CA ILE A 378 24.85 4.04 1.75
C ILE A 378 24.66 2.55 2.01
N SER A 379 25.52 1.98 2.85
CA SER A 379 25.46 0.58 3.26
C SER A 379 25.17 0.50 4.75
N PHE A 380 24.45 -0.52 5.16
CA PHE A 380 24.11 -0.78 6.55
C PHE A 380 23.94 -2.29 6.78
N THR A 381 24.02 -2.70 8.01
CA THR A 381 23.66 -4.06 8.40
C THR A 381 22.24 -4.07 8.97
N VAL A 382 21.53 -5.14 8.69
CA VAL A 382 20.25 -5.43 9.34
C VAL A 382 20.28 -6.84 9.87
N THR A 383 19.89 -7.02 11.13
CA THR A 383 19.65 -8.34 11.71
C THR A 383 18.13 -8.54 11.82
N VAL A 384 17.65 -9.60 11.22
CA VAL A 384 16.26 -10.05 11.30
C VAL A 384 16.24 -11.30 12.17
N PRO A 385 15.42 -11.34 13.23
CA PRO A 385 15.41 -12.48 14.14
C PRO A 385 14.87 -13.76 13.48
N GLU A 386 15.35 -14.93 13.95
CA GLU A 386 14.86 -16.23 13.47
C GLU A 386 13.35 -16.44 13.72
N ALA A 387 12.78 -15.77 14.72
CA ALA A 387 11.32 -15.78 14.93
C ALA A 387 10.54 -15.26 13.71
N HIS A 388 11.19 -14.51 12.84
CA HIS A 388 10.67 -14.13 11.54
C HIS A 388 10.84 -15.22 10.47
N ALA A 389 11.64 -16.26 10.70
CA ALA A 389 11.79 -17.41 9.80
C ALA A 389 10.61 -18.39 9.83
N GLY A 390 9.87 -18.39 10.89
CA GLY A 390 8.69 -19.24 11.03
C GLY A 390 7.42 -18.48 10.64
N HIS A 391 7.20 -18.23 9.36
CA HIS A 391 5.88 -17.86 8.91
C HIS A 391 4.91 -18.97 9.26
N TYR A 392 4.25 -18.85 10.40
CA TYR A 392 3.08 -19.64 10.66
C TYR A 392 2.04 -19.24 9.62
N ALA A 393 1.71 -20.17 8.74
CA ALA A 393 0.69 -19.95 7.74
C ALA A 393 -0.68 -19.85 8.41
N GLU A 394 -1.61 -19.14 7.80
CA GLU A 394 -3.01 -19.25 8.18
C GLU A 394 -3.44 -20.73 8.06
N ILE A 395 -4.09 -21.23 9.09
CA ILE A 395 -4.60 -22.60 9.10
C ILE A 395 -5.77 -22.68 8.13
N PRO A 396 -5.73 -23.56 7.10
CA PRO A 396 -6.82 -23.69 6.16
C PRO A 396 -8.12 -24.11 6.85
N GLN A 397 -9.17 -23.34 6.70
CA GLN A 397 -10.47 -23.58 7.34
C GLN A 397 -11.27 -24.73 6.71
N ALA A 398 -10.86 -25.23 5.54
CA ALA A 398 -11.56 -26.29 4.81
C ALA A 398 -11.78 -27.60 5.60
N GLY A 399 -11.01 -27.82 6.67
CA GLY A 399 -11.17 -28.99 7.56
C GLY A 399 -11.85 -28.68 8.89
N TRP A 400 -12.27 -27.45 9.09
CA TRP A 400 -12.85 -27.02 10.37
C TRP A 400 -14.30 -27.44 10.51
N SER A 401 -14.71 -27.71 11.74
CA SER A 401 -16.10 -27.98 12.06
C SER A 401 -16.53 -27.36 13.42
N LEU A 402 -17.79 -26.93 13.46
CA LEU A 402 -18.36 -26.40 14.69
C LEU A 402 -18.68 -27.55 15.66
N ILE A 403 -18.11 -27.52 16.86
CA ILE A 403 -18.46 -28.43 17.95
C ILE A 403 -19.67 -27.90 18.71
N SER A 404 -19.59 -26.65 19.16
CA SER A 404 -20.68 -25.97 19.86
C SER A 404 -20.57 -24.46 19.76
N ALA A 405 -21.69 -23.78 19.93
CA ALA A 405 -21.71 -22.32 20.09
C ALA A 405 -22.88 -21.95 21.03
N THR A 406 -22.82 -20.81 21.69
CA THR A 406 -23.98 -20.16 22.26
C THR A 406 -25.06 -20.06 21.18
N PRO A 407 -26.34 -20.34 21.48
CA PRO A 407 -27.39 -20.34 20.46
C PRO A 407 -27.35 -19.14 19.55
N SER A 408 -27.61 -19.36 18.26
CA SER A 408 -27.52 -18.32 17.23
C SER A 408 -28.87 -17.85 16.74
N GLN A 409 -28.94 -16.63 16.26
CA GLN A 409 -30.05 -16.10 15.49
C GLN A 409 -30.23 -16.93 14.20
N ALA A 410 -31.49 -17.19 13.82
CA ALA A 410 -31.77 -17.91 12.58
C ALA A 410 -31.11 -17.25 11.37
N GLY A 411 -30.35 -18.01 10.58
CA GLY A 411 -29.56 -17.54 9.45
C GLY A 411 -28.13 -17.04 9.81
N TYR A 412 -27.78 -16.96 11.11
CA TYR A 412 -26.50 -16.43 11.61
C TYR A 412 -25.77 -17.46 12.49
N ASN A 413 -25.70 -18.70 12.02
CA ASN A 413 -25.15 -19.83 12.78
C ASN A 413 -23.64 -19.75 13.01
N GLY A 414 -23.13 -20.55 13.96
CA GLY A 414 -21.72 -20.52 14.37
C GLY A 414 -20.71 -20.82 13.27
N THR A 415 -21.09 -21.53 12.19
CA THR A 415 -20.16 -21.81 11.09
C THR A 415 -19.81 -20.56 10.28
N LYS A 416 -20.63 -19.52 10.36
CA LYS A 416 -20.36 -18.22 9.72
C LYS A 416 -19.24 -17.42 10.39
N ALA A 417 -18.75 -17.88 11.53
CA ALA A 417 -17.59 -17.28 12.18
C ALA A 417 -16.25 -17.76 11.60
N PHE A 418 -16.25 -18.71 10.65
CA PHE A 418 -15.07 -19.28 10.04
C PHE A 418 -15.36 -19.85 8.63
N ASP A 419 -16.15 -19.15 7.84
CA ASP A 419 -16.53 -19.57 6.47
C ASP A 419 -15.72 -18.84 5.38
N GLY A 420 -14.80 -17.94 5.76
CA GLY A 420 -13.96 -17.17 4.86
C GLY A 420 -14.66 -15.99 4.19
N ASP A 421 -15.93 -15.71 4.52
CA ASP A 421 -16.69 -14.59 3.96
C ASP A 421 -16.95 -13.52 5.01
N LEU A 422 -16.21 -12.43 4.98
CA LEU A 422 -16.34 -11.29 5.88
C LEU A 422 -17.71 -10.57 5.82
N ASN A 423 -18.57 -10.93 4.87
CA ASN A 423 -19.93 -10.37 4.76
C ASN A 423 -20.96 -11.24 5.48
N THR A 424 -20.61 -12.44 5.89
CA THR A 424 -21.41 -13.28 6.75
C THR A 424 -20.92 -13.19 8.21
N TYR A 425 -21.74 -13.56 9.17
CA TYR A 425 -21.33 -13.53 10.55
C TYR A 425 -22.20 -14.43 11.44
N TYR A 426 -21.60 -14.96 12.49
CA TYR A 426 -22.30 -15.56 13.62
C TYR A 426 -22.89 -14.46 14.50
N HIS A 427 -24.11 -14.67 15.02
CA HIS A 427 -24.76 -13.74 15.95
C HIS A 427 -25.65 -14.49 16.95
N VAL A 428 -25.55 -14.15 18.25
CA VAL A 428 -26.52 -14.64 19.26
C VAL A 428 -27.90 -14.03 19.01
N PRO A 429 -29.03 -14.66 19.45
CA PRO A 429 -30.36 -14.17 19.14
C PRO A 429 -30.62 -12.75 19.64
N TRP A 430 -31.25 -11.92 18.83
CA TRP A 430 -31.50 -10.50 19.11
C TRP A 430 -32.45 -10.25 20.27
N GLY A 431 -33.37 -11.18 20.57
CA GLY A 431 -34.43 -11.01 21.55
C GLY A 431 -34.19 -11.70 22.90
N ASN A 432 -33.08 -12.41 23.07
CA ASN A 432 -32.83 -13.23 24.26
C ASN A 432 -31.51 -12.85 24.91
N ASN A 433 -31.52 -12.61 26.22
CA ASN A 433 -30.31 -12.46 27.03
C ASN A 433 -29.78 -13.84 27.40
N TYR A 434 -28.80 -14.32 26.66
CA TYR A 434 -28.01 -15.47 27.07
C TYR A 434 -26.97 -15.04 28.11
N PRO A 435 -26.70 -15.85 29.14
CA PRO A 435 -25.67 -15.52 30.11
C PRO A 435 -24.29 -15.56 29.49
N ARG A 436 -23.44 -14.63 29.87
CA ARG A 436 -22.01 -14.63 29.53
C ARG A 436 -21.27 -15.72 30.33
N PRO A 437 -20.14 -16.27 29.81
CA PRO A 437 -19.54 -15.97 28.51
C PRO A 437 -20.33 -16.56 27.33
N HIS A 438 -20.32 -15.87 26.19
CA HIS A 438 -20.76 -16.49 24.94
C HIS A 438 -19.60 -17.20 24.33
N GLU A 439 -19.77 -18.46 23.99
CA GLU A 439 -18.67 -19.32 23.54
C GLU A 439 -18.92 -19.90 22.16
N ILE A 440 -17.83 -20.08 21.41
CA ILE A 440 -17.78 -20.88 20.20
C ILE A 440 -16.62 -21.87 20.33
N VAL A 441 -16.88 -23.14 19.99
CA VAL A 441 -15.89 -24.24 20.03
C VAL A 441 -15.76 -24.83 18.63
N ILE A 442 -14.54 -24.84 18.11
CA ILE A 442 -14.21 -25.25 16.75
C ILE A 442 -13.21 -26.40 16.81
N ASP A 443 -13.44 -27.44 16.00
CA ASP A 443 -12.49 -28.48 15.68
C ASP A 443 -11.72 -28.11 14.42
N LEU A 444 -10.40 -28.01 14.50
CA LEU A 444 -9.51 -27.69 13.37
C LEU A 444 -9.25 -28.88 12.44
N GLY A 445 -9.86 -30.04 12.73
CA GLY A 445 -9.71 -31.28 11.96
C GLY A 445 -8.50 -32.12 12.33
N LYS A 446 -7.40 -31.51 12.76
CA LYS A 446 -6.16 -32.17 13.23
C LYS A 446 -5.41 -31.24 14.21
N PRO A 447 -4.43 -31.78 14.95
CA PRO A 447 -3.58 -30.95 15.79
C PRO A 447 -2.67 -30.03 14.96
N TYR A 448 -2.49 -28.81 15.48
CA TYR A 448 -1.54 -27.81 14.99
C TYR A 448 -0.73 -27.27 16.17
N VAL A 449 0.45 -26.72 15.90
CA VAL A 449 1.13 -25.79 16.80
C VAL A 449 0.70 -24.40 16.41
N LEU A 450 0.02 -23.72 17.32
CA LEU A 450 -0.64 -22.43 17.10
C LEU A 450 0.02 -21.36 17.97
N ASN A 451 0.08 -20.13 17.49
CA ASN A 451 0.63 -19.01 18.24
C ASN A 451 -0.13 -17.68 18.01
N GLU A 452 -1.14 -17.68 17.13
CA GLU A 452 -1.87 -16.49 16.80
C GLU A 452 -3.34 -16.80 16.49
N PHE A 453 -4.20 -15.91 16.93
CA PHE A 453 -5.64 -15.94 16.71
C PHE A 453 -6.10 -14.60 16.12
N TYR A 454 -7.01 -14.63 15.15
CA TYR A 454 -7.65 -13.42 14.69
C TYR A 454 -9.14 -13.41 14.94
N TYR A 455 -9.62 -12.22 15.18
CA TYR A 455 -11.03 -11.89 15.28
C TYR A 455 -11.36 -10.73 14.35
N THR A 456 -12.39 -10.90 13.54
CA THR A 456 -12.99 -9.80 12.76
C THR A 456 -14.42 -9.61 13.21
N ALA A 457 -14.73 -8.40 13.68
CA ALA A 457 -16.08 -8.04 14.07
C ALA A 457 -17.00 -7.91 12.85
N ASN A 458 -18.31 -8.04 13.09
CA ASN A 458 -19.30 -7.77 12.06
C ASN A 458 -19.20 -6.34 11.53
N LYS A 459 -19.14 -6.20 10.18
CA LYS A 459 -19.03 -4.94 9.46
C LYS A 459 -20.37 -4.26 9.18
N ASN A 460 -21.50 -4.95 9.36
CA ASN A 460 -22.79 -4.37 9.10
C ASN A 460 -23.04 -3.21 10.06
N ASN A 461 -22.90 -2.00 9.54
CA ASN A 461 -22.94 -0.71 10.20
C ASN A 461 -24.37 -0.27 10.56
N VAL A 462 -25.14 -1.14 11.16
CA VAL A 462 -26.35 -0.67 11.85
C VAL A 462 -25.89 -0.23 13.23
N ALA A 463 -25.71 1.09 13.41
CA ALA A 463 -25.46 1.61 14.76
C ALA A 463 -26.64 1.25 15.68
N PRO A 464 -26.35 0.85 16.94
CA PRO A 464 -25.06 0.81 17.59
C PRO A 464 -24.39 -0.57 17.48
N TRP A 465 -23.41 -0.72 16.64
CA TRP A 465 -22.34 -1.74 16.54
C TRP A 465 -22.60 -3.07 17.27
N GLU A 466 -23.74 -3.69 16.98
CA GLU A 466 -24.32 -4.77 17.75
C GLU A 466 -23.39 -5.98 17.91
N GLY A 467 -23.12 -6.32 19.18
CA GLY A 467 -22.44 -7.55 19.55
C GLY A 467 -20.94 -7.60 19.29
N ARG A 468 -20.26 -6.49 19.05
CA ARG A 468 -18.80 -6.48 18.97
C ARG A 468 -18.19 -6.84 20.31
N ILE A 469 -17.32 -7.86 20.30
CA ILE A 469 -16.70 -8.37 21.51
C ILE A 469 -15.71 -7.35 22.06
N GLU A 470 -15.75 -7.13 23.36
CA GLU A 470 -14.82 -6.32 24.12
C GLU A 470 -13.84 -7.22 24.86
N ASP A 471 -14.20 -7.84 25.96
CA ASP A 471 -13.31 -8.73 26.69
C ASP A 471 -13.45 -10.18 26.23
N TYR A 472 -12.32 -10.88 26.20
CA TYR A 472 -12.26 -12.24 25.68
C TYR A 472 -11.29 -13.15 26.42
N ASN A 473 -11.54 -14.47 26.28
CA ASN A 473 -10.57 -15.53 26.56
C ASN A 473 -10.47 -16.48 25.37
N ILE A 474 -9.25 -16.94 25.09
CA ILE A 474 -8.95 -17.93 24.06
C ILE A 474 -8.35 -19.16 24.73
N TYR A 475 -8.85 -20.34 24.37
CA TYR A 475 -8.36 -21.61 24.86
C TYR A 475 -8.02 -22.52 23.68
N ILE A 476 -6.93 -23.27 23.82
CA ILE A 476 -6.50 -24.29 22.86
C ILE A 476 -6.35 -25.59 23.64
N SER A 477 -6.89 -26.68 23.08
CA SER A 477 -6.83 -27.99 23.71
C SER A 477 -6.66 -29.11 22.68
N THR A 478 -6.17 -30.24 23.15
CA THR A 478 -6.14 -31.51 22.40
C THR A 478 -7.42 -32.32 22.54
N ASP A 479 -8.30 -31.94 23.46
CA ASP A 479 -9.64 -32.54 23.67
C ASP A 479 -10.69 -31.45 23.96
N THR A 480 -11.98 -31.81 23.96
CA THR A 480 -13.09 -30.87 24.15
C THR A 480 -13.54 -30.76 25.60
N VAL A 481 -12.87 -31.37 26.56
CA VAL A 481 -13.25 -31.44 27.97
C VAL A 481 -12.31 -30.62 28.83
N ASN A 482 -10.99 -30.77 28.62
CA ASN A 482 -9.97 -30.16 29.46
C ASN A 482 -9.38 -28.93 28.75
N TRP A 483 -9.86 -27.76 29.08
CA TRP A 483 -9.43 -26.52 28.43
C TRP A 483 -8.24 -25.84 29.10
N GLY A 484 -7.93 -26.20 30.35
CA GLY A 484 -6.84 -25.57 31.10
C GLY A 484 -7.05 -24.08 31.33
N THR A 485 -5.93 -23.34 31.40
CA THR A 485 -5.95 -21.87 31.45
C THR A 485 -6.08 -21.32 30.04
N ALA A 486 -6.67 -20.13 29.90
CA ALA A 486 -6.69 -19.41 28.64
C ALA A 486 -5.26 -19.19 28.13
N VAL A 487 -5.00 -19.44 26.86
CA VAL A 487 -3.71 -19.16 26.20
C VAL A 487 -3.53 -17.67 25.99
N ALA A 488 -4.65 -16.93 25.85
CA ALA A 488 -4.69 -15.48 25.84
C ALA A 488 -6.00 -14.96 26.43
N SER A 489 -5.93 -13.79 27.05
CA SER A 489 -7.06 -13.02 27.56
C SER A 489 -6.77 -11.54 27.34
N GLY A 490 -7.79 -10.74 27.03
CA GLY A 490 -7.59 -9.33 26.80
C GLY A 490 -8.87 -8.62 26.41
N THR A 491 -8.72 -7.41 25.94
CA THR A 491 -9.78 -6.53 25.47
C THR A 491 -9.51 -6.16 24.03
N PHE A 492 -10.49 -6.35 23.15
CA PHE A 492 -10.42 -5.90 21.77
C PHE A 492 -10.73 -4.41 21.67
N PHE A 493 -10.42 -3.86 20.50
CA PHE A 493 -10.78 -2.49 20.17
C PHE A 493 -12.15 -2.45 19.48
N GLN A 494 -12.88 -1.35 19.67
CA GLN A 494 -14.18 -1.14 19.03
C GLN A 494 -14.02 -0.80 17.54
N THR A 495 -13.55 -1.77 16.76
CA THR A 495 -13.30 -1.61 15.31
C THR A 495 -13.91 -2.74 14.50
N GLY A 496 -14.17 -2.51 13.21
CA GLY A 496 -14.55 -3.54 12.24
C GLY A 496 -13.36 -4.18 11.53
N ILE A 497 -12.14 -3.80 11.90
CA ILE A 497 -10.90 -4.31 11.32
C ILE A 497 -10.52 -5.62 12.01
N ARG A 498 -9.77 -6.48 11.30
CA ARG A 498 -9.21 -7.71 11.85
C ARG A 498 -8.26 -7.38 13.02
N GLN A 499 -8.44 -8.04 14.13
CA GLN A 499 -7.62 -7.89 15.34
C GLN A 499 -6.88 -9.19 15.63
N TYR A 500 -5.66 -9.08 16.10
CA TYR A 500 -4.71 -10.19 16.28
C TYR A 500 -4.45 -10.40 17.76
N VAL A 501 -4.31 -11.64 18.17
CA VAL A 501 -3.98 -12.03 19.52
C VAL A 501 -2.86 -13.04 19.50
N LEU A 502 -1.72 -12.66 20.06
CA LEU A 502 -0.53 -13.51 20.13
C LEU A 502 -0.51 -14.31 21.42
N PHE A 503 0.02 -15.51 21.36
CA PHE A 503 0.26 -16.35 22.52
C PHE A 503 1.45 -17.30 22.27
N ALA A 504 1.98 -17.88 23.34
CA ALA A 504 3.08 -18.85 23.22
C ALA A 504 2.66 -20.06 22.40
N ASN A 505 3.59 -20.65 21.63
CA ASN A 505 3.37 -21.85 20.84
C ASN A 505 2.62 -22.90 21.65
N THR A 506 1.39 -23.19 21.25
CA THR A 506 0.51 -24.13 21.94
C THR A 506 -0.02 -25.17 20.96
N THR A 507 0.18 -26.44 21.29
CA THR A 507 -0.33 -27.54 20.49
C THR A 507 -1.76 -27.86 20.84
N GLY A 508 -2.65 -27.88 19.84
CA GLY A 508 -4.03 -28.28 20.01
C GLY A 508 -4.76 -28.55 18.72
N ARG A 509 -5.90 -29.19 18.83
CA ARG A 509 -6.84 -29.46 17.73
C ARG A 509 -8.11 -28.64 17.87
N TYR A 510 -8.45 -28.29 19.10
CA TYR A 510 -9.70 -27.59 19.40
C TYR A 510 -9.40 -26.21 19.91
N ILE A 511 -10.20 -25.26 19.48
CA ILE A 511 -10.20 -23.91 20.00
C ILE A 511 -11.54 -23.60 20.65
N LYS A 512 -11.51 -22.92 21.80
CA LYS A 512 -12.67 -22.30 22.40
C LYS A 512 -12.42 -20.80 22.53
N PHE A 513 -13.28 -20.02 21.93
CA PHE A 513 -13.27 -18.57 22.03
C PHE A 513 -14.46 -18.14 22.88
N SER A 514 -14.19 -17.42 23.97
CA SER A 514 -15.17 -16.97 24.95
C SER A 514 -15.25 -15.45 24.95
N ALA A 515 -16.39 -14.90 24.56
CA ALA A 515 -16.71 -13.48 24.67
C ALA A 515 -17.26 -13.17 26.05
N LEU A 516 -16.54 -12.40 26.87
CA LEU A 516 -16.85 -12.07 28.24
C LEU A 516 -17.74 -10.83 28.35
N SER A 517 -17.47 -9.83 27.49
CA SER A 517 -18.26 -8.61 27.34
C SER A 517 -18.41 -8.22 25.88
N SER A 518 -19.22 -7.23 25.60
CA SER A 518 -19.29 -6.55 24.29
C SER A 518 -19.43 -5.05 24.52
N PHE A 519 -18.91 -4.27 23.58
CA PHE A 519 -18.94 -2.81 23.66
C PHE A 519 -20.34 -2.26 23.88
N ASN A 520 -20.40 -1.13 24.60
CA ASN A 520 -21.65 -0.43 24.97
C ASN A 520 -22.60 -1.27 25.82
N ASP A 521 -22.07 -2.14 26.68
CA ASP A 521 -22.85 -3.06 27.55
C ASP A 521 -23.85 -3.93 26.74
N ASP A 522 -23.52 -4.18 25.45
CA ASP A 522 -24.38 -5.01 24.61
C ASP A 522 -24.38 -6.46 25.14
N VAL A 523 -25.56 -6.99 25.34
CA VAL A 523 -25.76 -8.38 25.79
C VAL A 523 -25.52 -9.42 24.69
N ARG A 524 -25.33 -8.97 23.47
CA ARG A 524 -25.16 -9.82 22.26
C ARG A 524 -23.69 -10.05 21.92
N THR A 525 -23.46 -10.97 21.03
CA THR A 525 -22.14 -11.25 20.45
C THR A 525 -22.28 -11.50 18.97
N SER A 526 -21.40 -10.91 18.17
CA SER A 526 -21.28 -11.16 16.75
C SER A 526 -19.82 -11.40 16.34
N ILE A 527 -19.59 -12.30 15.38
CA ILE A 527 -18.28 -12.67 14.87
C ILE A 527 -18.40 -12.81 13.36
N ALA A 528 -17.74 -11.95 12.59
CA ALA A 528 -17.67 -12.12 11.14
C ALA A 528 -16.66 -13.21 10.78
N GLU A 529 -15.46 -13.20 11.39
CA GLU A 529 -14.45 -14.19 11.07
C GLU A 529 -13.51 -14.46 12.24
N ILE A 530 -13.12 -15.72 12.39
CA ILE A 530 -12.05 -16.23 13.24
C ILE A 530 -11.09 -16.99 12.36
N ASN A 531 -9.79 -16.77 12.52
CA ASN A 531 -8.77 -17.64 11.96
C ASN A 531 -7.61 -17.79 12.94
N LEU A 532 -6.66 -18.64 12.60
CA LEU A 532 -5.48 -19.00 13.38
C LEU A 532 -4.26 -19.07 12.49
N ARG A 533 -3.10 -18.76 13.04
CA ARG A 533 -1.81 -19.11 12.44
C ARG A 533 -1.08 -20.17 13.24
N GLY A 534 -0.35 -20.99 12.49
CA GLY A 534 0.40 -22.06 13.06
C GLY A 534 0.97 -22.97 11.98
N TYR A 535 1.49 -24.10 12.41
CA TYR A 535 1.99 -25.12 11.49
C TYR A 535 1.52 -26.52 11.93
N ASP A 536 1.45 -27.40 10.95
CA ASP A 536 1.18 -28.82 11.17
C ASP A 536 2.45 -29.52 11.67
N PRO A 537 2.52 -30.01 12.93
CA PRO A 537 3.71 -30.66 13.45
C PRO A 537 3.98 -32.04 12.81
N SER A 538 3.03 -32.58 12.05
CA SER A 538 3.23 -33.84 11.29
C SER A 538 3.95 -33.62 9.96
N VAL A 539 3.99 -32.38 9.48
CA VAL A 539 4.79 -32.00 8.32
C VAL A 539 6.21 -31.75 8.80
N THR A 540 7.03 -32.80 8.79
CA THR A 540 8.42 -32.78 9.30
C THR A 540 9.41 -32.05 8.39
N SER A 541 8.94 -31.39 7.37
CA SER A 541 9.72 -30.46 6.55
C SER A 541 8.88 -29.22 6.25
N VAL A 542 9.10 -28.15 7.02
CA VAL A 542 9.06 -26.81 6.42
C VAL A 542 10.11 -26.88 5.32
N PRO A 543 9.81 -26.57 4.05
CA PRO A 543 10.88 -26.38 3.08
C PRO A 543 11.77 -25.29 3.65
N ASP A 544 12.99 -25.65 4.04
CA ASP A 544 14.05 -24.72 4.36
C ASP A 544 14.14 -23.76 3.16
N PRO A 545 14.00 -22.42 3.33
CA PRO A 545 14.23 -21.49 2.22
C PRO A 545 15.63 -21.66 1.62
N ASP A 546 16.58 -22.21 2.36
CA ASP A 546 17.89 -22.67 1.89
C ASP A 546 17.89 -24.11 1.36
N SER A 547 16.73 -24.81 1.36
CA SER A 547 16.67 -26.14 0.78
C SER A 547 16.86 -26.07 -0.73
N ASP A 548 17.51 -27.09 -1.28
CA ASP A 548 17.92 -27.31 -2.68
C ASP A 548 16.86 -27.01 -3.78
N THR A 549 15.68 -26.48 -3.44
CA THR A 549 14.63 -26.09 -4.39
C THR A 549 14.79 -24.69 -4.97
N HIS A 550 15.76 -23.90 -4.50
CA HIS A 550 16.02 -22.56 -5.06
C HIS A 550 16.39 -22.65 -6.53
N CYS A 551 15.58 -22.08 -7.39
CA CYS A 551 15.95 -21.80 -8.77
C CYS A 551 15.98 -20.29 -9.01
N THR A 552 16.96 -19.84 -9.78
CA THR A 552 17.06 -18.45 -10.25
C THR A 552 17.16 -18.44 -11.76
N ILE A 553 16.46 -17.53 -12.42
CA ILE A 553 16.46 -17.41 -13.88
C ILE A 553 16.98 -16.03 -14.25
N TYR A 554 18.03 -15.97 -15.04
CA TYR A 554 18.64 -14.71 -15.50
C TYR A 554 19.24 -14.81 -16.89
N PRO A 555 19.23 -13.70 -17.67
CA PRO A 555 18.52 -12.47 -17.40
C PRO A 555 16.99 -12.68 -17.52
N ASN A 556 16.22 -11.89 -16.77
CA ASN A 556 14.77 -11.84 -16.88
C ASN A 556 14.32 -10.36 -16.74
N PRO A 557 13.84 -9.69 -17.78
CA PRO A 557 13.57 -10.20 -19.13
C PRO A 557 14.80 -10.70 -19.90
N SER A 558 14.57 -11.63 -20.81
CA SER A 558 15.59 -12.29 -21.63
C SER A 558 15.41 -11.94 -23.11
N ASN A 559 16.50 -11.91 -23.86
CA ASN A 559 16.49 -11.81 -25.33
C ASN A 559 16.27 -13.16 -26.02
N GLY A 560 15.66 -14.13 -25.33
CA GLY A 560 15.49 -15.51 -25.77
C GLY A 560 16.49 -16.47 -25.16
N GLN A 561 17.68 -16.00 -24.74
CA GLN A 561 18.67 -16.83 -24.04
C GLN A 561 18.65 -16.50 -22.55
N PHE A 562 18.54 -17.52 -21.71
CA PHE A 562 18.56 -17.38 -20.26
C PHE A 562 19.17 -18.59 -19.58
N THR A 563 19.65 -18.39 -18.37
CA THR A 563 20.24 -19.42 -17.54
C THR A 563 19.28 -19.72 -16.39
N VAL A 564 19.04 -21.01 -16.18
CA VAL A 564 18.37 -21.51 -14.97
C VAL A 564 19.47 -22.02 -14.03
N PHE A 565 19.55 -21.38 -12.86
CA PHE A 565 20.40 -21.85 -11.77
C PHE A 565 19.56 -22.73 -10.83
N THR A 566 20.09 -23.88 -10.44
CA THR A 566 19.46 -24.81 -9.49
C THR A 566 20.48 -25.20 -8.43
N ALA A 567 20.11 -25.09 -7.17
CA ALA A 567 21.01 -25.47 -6.07
C ALA A 567 21.37 -26.98 -6.10
N ALA A 568 20.43 -27.83 -6.48
CA ALA A 568 20.56 -29.29 -6.47
C ALA A 568 21.45 -29.89 -7.56
N GLY A 569 21.83 -29.17 -8.61
CA GLY A 569 22.68 -29.67 -9.70
C GLY A 569 22.07 -30.77 -10.59
N HIS A 570 20.96 -31.38 -10.19
CA HIS A 570 20.14 -32.32 -10.98
C HIS A 570 18.68 -31.98 -10.82
N ALA A 571 18.02 -31.54 -11.90
CA ALA A 571 16.62 -31.17 -11.89
C ALA A 571 15.96 -31.39 -13.24
N GLU A 572 14.69 -31.73 -13.27
CA GLU A 572 13.88 -31.64 -14.48
C GLU A 572 13.40 -30.20 -14.65
N ILE A 573 13.74 -29.57 -15.78
CA ILE A 573 13.28 -28.23 -16.13
C ILE A 573 12.21 -28.35 -17.21
N VAL A 574 11.05 -27.80 -16.93
CA VAL A 574 9.91 -27.73 -17.87
C VAL A 574 9.50 -26.27 -18.05
N VAL A 575 9.45 -25.81 -19.28
CA VAL A 575 8.98 -24.47 -19.63
C VAL A 575 7.62 -24.60 -20.30
N THR A 576 6.64 -23.87 -19.80
CA THR A 576 5.29 -23.82 -20.38
C THR A 576 4.92 -22.40 -20.79
N ASP A 577 3.97 -22.27 -21.70
CA ASP A 577 3.26 -21.02 -21.91
C ASP A 577 2.25 -20.75 -20.77
N LEU A 578 1.53 -19.62 -20.83
CA LEU A 578 0.51 -19.28 -19.84
C LEU A 578 -0.74 -20.17 -19.88
N GLN A 579 -0.93 -20.93 -20.95
CA GLN A 579 -2.01 -21.93 -21.11
C GLN A 579 -1.61 -23.30 -20.54
N GLY A 580 -0.35 -23.44 -20.08
CA GLY A 580 0.18 -24.68 -19.54
C GLY A 580 0.70 -25.67 -20.60
N GLN A 581 0.79 -25.24 -21.88
CA GLN A 581 1.39 -26.05 -22.93
C GLN A 581 2.89 -26.14 -22.73
N GLU A 582 3.45 -27.34 -22.72
CA GLU A 582 4.89 -27.57 -22.63
C GLU A 582 5.59 -27.07 -23.89
N ILE A 583 6.51 -26.12 -23.73
CA ILE A 583 7.32 -25.51 -24.80
C ILE A 583 8.71 -26.16 -24.86
N LEU A 584 9.27 -26.45 -23.69
CA LEU A 584 10.59 -27.05 -23.57
C LEU A 584 10.66 -27.93 -22.32
N LYS A 585 11.31 -29.07 -22.46
CA LYS A 585 11.61 -29.95 -21.33
C LYS A 585 13.05 -30.45 -21.42
N THR A 586 13.78 -30.37 -20.31
CA THR A 586 15.18 -30.83 -20.25
C THR A 586 15.57 -31.27 -18.84
N MET A 587 16.70 -31.98 -18.73
CA MET A 587 17.30 -32.34 -17.44
C MET A 587 18.55 -31.49 -17.19
N ALA A 588 18.55 -30.75 -16.10
CA ALA A 588 19.76 -30.11 -15.60
C ALA A 588 20.68 -31.19 -15.02
N THR A 589 21.92 -31.21 -15.45
CA THR A 589 23.00 -32.09 -14.92
C THR A 589 24.07 -31.32 -14.16
N HIS A 590 23.93 -29.99 -14.11
CA HIS A 590 24.80 -29.04 -13.43
C HIS A 590 23.94 -27.96 -12.75
N LYS A 591 24.54 -27.20 -11.84
CA LYS A 591 23.85 -26.09 -11.16
C LYS A 591 23.35 -25.00 -12.10
N THR A 592 23.92 -24.88 -13.30
CA THR A 592 23.51 -23.91 -14.32
C THR A 592 23.13 -24.63 -15.61
N THR A 593 21.98 -24.27 -16.17
CA THR A 593 21.50 -24.80 -17.46
C THR A 593 21.10 -23.63 -18.35
N ASN A 594 21.75 -23.50 -19.50
CA ASN A 594 21.41 -22.45 -20.47
C ASN A 594 20.30 -22.93 -21.38
N LEU A 595 19.27 -22.13 -21.51
CA LEU A 595 18.08 -22.41 -22.32
C LEU A 595 17.85 -21.32 -23.35
N HIS A 596 17.13 -21.68 -24.41
CA HIS A 596 16.75 -20.75 -25.46
C HIS A 596 15.28 -20.92 -25.84
N LEU A 597 14.57 -19.80 -26.00
CA LEU A 597 13.20 -19.74 -26.50
C LEU A 597 13.16 -18.84 -27.75
N ASP A 598 12.51 -19.30 -28.80
CA ASP A 598 12.49 -18.66 -30.11
C ASP A 598 11.44 -17.56 -30.28
N HIS A 599 10.46 -17.47 -29.38
CA HIS A 599 9.34 -16.56 -29.51
C HIS A 599 9.26 -15.60 -28.32
N ASN A 600 8.85 -14.36 -28.60
CA ASN A 600 8.53 -13.39 -27.57
C ASN A 600 7.30 -13.90 -26.77
N GLY A 601 7.31 -13.70 -25.48
CA GLY A 601 6.20 -14.13 -24.65
C GLY A 601 6.55 -14.20 -23.18
N VAL A 602 5.56 -14.55 -22.38
CA VAL A 602 5.68 -14.87 -20.96
C VAL A 602 5.54 -16.36 -20.78
N TYR A 603 6.51 -16.95 -20.09
CA TYR A 603 6.56 -18.39 -19.86
C TYR A 603 6.73 -18.69 -18.37
N ILE A 604 6.34 -19.88 -17.95
CA ILE A 604 6.59 -20.40 -16.61
C ILE A 604 7.62 -21.51 -16.71
N VAL A 605 8.69 -21.37 -15.95
CA VAL A 605 9.74 -22.39 -15.84
C VAL A 605 9.53 -23.15 -14.53
N PHE A 606 9.26 -24.41 -14.63
CA PHE A 606 9.18 -25.35 -13.51
C PHE A 606 10.52 -26.08 -13.36
N VAL A 607 11.05 -26.08 -12.16
CA VAL A 607 12.27 -26.84 -11.79
C VAL A 607 11.85 -27.89 -10.78
N LYS A 608 11.89 -29.15 -11.18
CA LYS A 608 11.50 -30.31 -10.36
C LYS A 608 12.73 -31.05 -9.88
N ILE A 609 12.86 -31.21 -8.60
CA ILE A 609 13.87 -32.02 -7.93
C ILE A 609 13.21 -33.07 -7.06
N GLN A 610 14.00 -33.96 -6.45
CA GLN A 610 13.42 -35.02 -5.58
C GLN A 610 12.64 -34.48 -4.39
N GLN A 611 12.99 -33.28 -3.89
CA GLN A 611 12.39 -32.67 -2.69
C GLN A 611 11.21 -31.74 -3.02
N GLY A 612 10.96 -31.38 -4.29
CA GLY A 612 9.85 -30.50 -4.64
C GLY A 612 9.93 -29.91 -6.04
N THR A 613 9.08 -28.92 -6.29
CA THR A 613 9.03 -28.18 -7.56
C THR A 613 9.04 -26.69 -7.26
N ALA A 614 10.00 -25.96 -7.83
CA ALA A 614 9.99 -24.51 -7.89
C ALA A 614 9.40 -24.06 -9.23
N ALA A 615 8.74 -22.89 -9.24
CA ALA A 615 8.23 -22.28 -10.47
C ALA A 615 8.62 -20.80 -10.52
N GLN A 616 9.11 -20.35 -11.65
CA GLN A 616 9.46 -18.95 -11.88
C GLN A 616 9.02 -18.47 -13.25
N ARG A 617 8.52 -17.24 -13.32
CA ARG A 617 8.13 -16.60 -14.58
C ARG A 617 9.36 -16.06 -15.30
N ILE A 618 9.41 -16.24 -16.62
CA ILE A 618 10.37 -15.56 -17.51
C ILE A 618 9.64 -14.78 -18.59
N VAL A 619 10.15 -13.59 -18.89
CA VAL A 619 9.70 -12.76 -20.00
C VAL A 619 10.77 -12.82 -21.10
N VAL A 620 10.38 -13.21 -22.31
CA VAL A 620 11.25 -13.21 -23.49
C VAL A 620 10.85 -12.04 -24.37
N ASN A 621 11.81 -11.13 -24.60
CA ASN A 621 11.65 -9.96 -25.45
C ASN A 621 12.92 -9.84 -26.33
N ARG A 622 12.82 -10.28 -27.57
CA ARG A 622 13.93 -10.35 -28.56
C ARG A 622 14.03 -9.09 -29.39
#